data_0bb3ed385fbbb52a302e3f2f821a0373
#
_entry.id   0bb3ed385fbbb52a302e3f2f821a0373
#
_cell.length_a   1.000
_cell.length_b   1.000
_cell.length_c   1.000
_cell.angle_alpha   90.00
_cell.angle_beta   90.00
_cell.angle_gamma   90.00
#
_symmetry.space_group_name_H-M   'P 1'
#
loop_
_entity.id
_entity.type
_entity.pdbx_description
1 polymer ?
#
loop_
_entity_poly.entity_id
_entity_poly.type
_entity_poly.pdbx_seq_one_letter_code
_entity_poly.pdbx_strand_id
1 'polypeptide(L)'
;MDSSDKTRAIVLKAIRYGDNSLIVKLLTEQNGLRSFMIKGAFNKNAKIRAALFQPLTLLDIVSAKSRGDLGYLREAGIEYAYQDIPNNINKNAIILFICELLSKTIQETETDLELFGFIHQALTYLDEMDGNIADFPLKFAMELSRYLGFSPNISGYQPGFIFDLEEGCFRHDAGSIIYFIDNQSSALYYKLAETNIFDDVCLNFTNAERRQLLEAVITYYKLHVSGFNDINSTEILKTVLQSENVRR
;
A
#
# COMPACT_ATOMS: atom_id res chain seq x y z
N MET A 1 23.35 -2.00 30.42
CA MET A 1 23.35 -2.49 29.02
C MET A 1 22.34 -1.68 28.24
N ASP A 2 22.80 -0.95 27.26
CA ASP A 2 21.99 -0.07 26.42
C ASP A 2 21.29 -0.97 25.39
N SER A 3 20.05 -1.39 25.69
CA SER A 3 19.33 -2.33 24.82
C SER A 3 18.85 -1.59 23.58
N SER A 4 19.41 -1.93 22.46
CA SER A 4 18.97 -1.51 21.13
C SER A 4 18.09 -2.60 20.53
N ASP A 5 17.01 -2.18 19.86
CA ASP A 5 16.12 -3.10 19.15
C ASP A 5 16.45 -3.07 17.65
N LYS A 6 16.88 -4.21 17.12
CA LYS A 6 17.09 -4.41 15.69
C LYS A 6 15.83 -4.98 15.07
N THR A 7 15.35 -4.38 13.97
CA THR A 7 14.15 -4.84 13.28
C THR A 7 14.16 -4.40 11.81
N ARG A 8 13.45 -5.13 10.95
CA ARG A 8 13.12 -4.65 9.60
C ARG A 8 12.06 -3.56 9.69
N ALA A 9 12.05 -2.66 8.70
CA ALA A 9 11.11 -1.55 8.65
C ALA A 9 10.79 -1.14 7.21
N ILE A 10 9.58 -0.63 7.02
CA ILE A 10 9.07 -0.09 5.74
C ILE A 10 8.76 1.38 5.93
N VAL A 11 9.29 2.24 5.04
CA VAL A 11 9.10 3.69 5.12
C VAL A 11 7.69 4.07 4.64
N LEU A 12 6.83 4.57 5.53
CA LEU A 12 5.50 5.06 5.15
C LEU A 12 5.48 6.57 4.93
N LYS A 13 6.24 7.33 5.72
CA LYS A 13 6.26 8.80 5.60
C LYS A 13 7.59 9.36 6.06
N ALA A 14 8.04 10.42 5.39
CA ALA A 14 9.21 11.20 5.78
C ALA A 14 8.88 12.70 5.67
N ILE A 15 9.08 13.45 6.73
CA ILE A 15 8.74 14.88 6.80
C ILE A 15 9.99 15.62 7.29
N ARG A 16 10.40 16.64 6.55
CA ARG A 16 11.47 17.54 6.98
C ARG A 16 11.06 18.30 8.24
N TYR A 17 11.93 18.33 9.22
CA TYR A 17 11.73 19.01 10.50
C TYR A 17 12.90 19.93 10.80
N GLY A 18 12.64 21.25 10.77
CA GLY A 18 13.69 22.26 10.85
C GLY A 18 14.68 22.16 9.68
N ASP A 19 15.88 22.68 9.87
CA ASP A 19 16.87 22.82 8.78
C ASP A 19 17.52 21.49 8.40
N ASN A 20 17.83 20.64 9.39
CA ASN A 20 18.70 19.48 9.20
C ASN A 20 18.12 18.15 9.69
N SER A 21 16.88 18.13 10.19
CA SER A 21 16.26 16.93 10.74
C SER A 21 15.12 16.39 9.88
N LEU A 22 14.83 15.11 10.04
CA LEU A 22 13.73 14.41 9.41
C LEU A 22 12.92 13.67 10.48
N ILE A 23 11.60 13.73 10.40
CA ILE A 23 10.71 12.82 11.14
C ILE A 23 10.21 11.79 10.14
N VAL A 24 10.42 10.52 10.47
CA VAL A 24 10.01 9.38 9.63
C VAL A 24 9.00 8.52 10.37
N LYS A 25 7.99 8.05 9.66
CA LYS A 25 7.00 7.09 10.14
C LYS A 25 7.29 5.76 9.47
N LEU A 26 7.65 4.76 10.24
CA LEU A 26 8.07 3.45 9.78
C LEU A 26 7.10 2.39 10.30
N LEU A 27 6.66 1.50 9.43
CA LEU A 27 6.06 0.24 9.84
C LEU A 27 7.21 -0.71 10.16
N THR A 28 7.34 -1.08 11.43
CA THR A 28 8.41 -1.98 11.89
C THR A 28 7.85 -3.39 12.12
N GLU A 29 8.64 -4.40 11.77
CA GLU A 29 8.23 -5.79 11.91
C GLU A 29 7.90 -6.18 13.36
N GLN A 30 8.73 -5.75 14.31
CA GLN A 30 8.62 -6.20 15.71
C GLN A 30 7.90 -5.23 16.65
N ASN A 31 7.70 -3.97 16.23
CA ASN A 31 7.14 -2.96 17.11
C ASN A 31 5.98 -2.18 16.47
N GLY A 32 5.42 -2.66 15.35
CA GLY A 32 4.34 -1.99 14.64
C GLY A 32 4.73 -0.62 14.10
N LEU A 33 3.76 0.28 14.00
CA LEU A 33 3.95 1.62 13.45
C LEU A 33 4.64 2.54 14.45
N ARG A 34 5.82 3.10 14.07
CA ARG A 34 6.64 3.96 14.94
C ARG A 34 7.12 5.21 14.22
N SER A 35 7.27 6.28 14.97
CA SER A 35 7.88 7.53 14.51
C SER A 35 9.29 7.70 15.06
N PHE A 36 10.21 8.15 14.19
CA PHE A 36 11.60 8.38 14.57
C PHE A 36 12.08 9.75 14.10
N MET A 37 12.89 10.40 14.94
CA MET A 37 13.60 11.62 14.56
C MET A 37 15.02 11.29 14.13
N ILE A 38 15.39 11.74 12.94
CA ILE A 38 16.74 11.62 12.37
C ILE A 38 17.39 13.00 12.38
N LYS A 39 18.25 13.24 13.35
CA LYS A 39 18.98 14.52 13.47
C LYS A 39 20.11 14.58 12.46
N GLY A 40 20.27 15.72 11.81
CA GLY A 40 21.37 15.94 10.87
C GLY A 40 21.28 15.12 9.58
N ALA A 41 20.10 14.62 9.20
CA ALA A 41 19.90 13.76 8.02
C ALA A 41 20.33 14.39 6.69
N PHE A 42 20.39 15.72 6.64
CA PHE A 42 20.78 16.51 5.45
C PHE A 42 22.24 16.98 5.50
N ASN A 43 22.98 16.71 6.57
CA ASN A 43 24.39 17.09 6.67
C ASN A 43 25.23 16.25 5.70
N LYS A 44 26.32 16.85 5.18
CA LYS A 44 27.26 16.18 4.25
C LYS A 44 27.83 14.87 4.81
N ASN A 45 28.08 14.81 6.12
CA ASN A 45 28.62 13.66 6.84
C ASN A 45 27.57 12.95 7.71
N ALA A 46 26.28 12.99 7.32
CA ALA A 46 25.22 12.32 8.06
C ALA A 46 25.48 10.81 8.16
N LYS A 47 25.45 10.26 9.38
CA LYS A 47 25.51 8.80 9.62
C LYS A 47 24.30 8.11 9.01
N ILE A 48 23.10 8.70 9.17
CA ILE A 48 21.85 8.25 8.57
C ILE A 48 21.36 9.36 7.64
N ARG A 49 21.35 9.09 6.34
CA ARG A 49 21.02 10.08 5.31
C ARG A 49 19.55 10.10 4.99
N ALA A 50 18.99 11.29 4.72
CA ALA A 50 17.60 11.46 4.31
C ALA A 50 17.21 10.64 3.07
N ALA A 51 18.14 10.37 2.16
CA ALA A 51 17.94 9.57 0.96
C ALA A 51 17.48 8.13 1.23
N LEU A 52 17.74 7.57 2.41
CA LEU A 52 17.25 6.25 2.80
C LEU A 52 15.74 6.19 3.00
N PHE A 53 15.09 7.33 3.26
CA PHE A 53 13.68 7.37 3.65
C PHE A 53 12.77 7.77 2.48
N GLN A 54 13.00 7.14 1.32
CA GLN A 54 12.07 7.24 0.20
C GLN A 54 10.81 6.39 0.47
N PRO A 55 9.67 6.69 -0.18
CA PRO A 55 8.45 5.90 -0.01
C PRO A 55 8.69 4.40 -0.20
N LEU A 56 8.21 3.60 0.76
CA LEU A 56 8.26 2.14 0.80
C LEU A 56 9.67 1.52 0.71
N THR A 57 10.73 2.28 0.98
CA THR A 57 12.07 1.69 1.12
C THR A 57 12.08 0.66 2.24
N LEU A 58 12.65 -0.52 1.97
CA LEU A 58 12.84 -1.61 2.92
C LEU A 58 14.17 -1.43 3.66
N LEU A 59 14.11 -1.33 4.98
CA LEU A 59 15.25 -0.98 5.82
C LEU A 59 15.49 -2.02 6.92
N ASP A 60 16.77 -2.25 7.22
CA ASP A 60 17.23 -2.73 8.52
C ASP A 60 17.52 -1.54 9.42
N ILE A 61 16.89 -1.49 10.60
CA ILE A 61 17.08 -0.40 11.55
C ILE A 61 17.52 -0.90 12.92
N VAL A 62 18.27 -0.05 13.62
CA VAL A 62 18.60 -0.22 15.04
C VAL A 62 18.09 1.01 15.77
N SER A 63 17.09 0.84 16.65
CA SER A 63 16.52 1.93 17.41
C SER A 63 17.07 1.97 18.84
N ALA A 64 17.13 3.17 19.43
CA ALA A 64 17.31 3.34 20.85
C ALA A 64 15.97 3.10 21.57
N LYS A 65 15.97 2.44 22.73
CA LYS A 65 14.76 2.36 23.54
C LYS A 65 14.28 3.75 23.91
N SER A 66 13.06 4.07 23.53
CA SER A 66 12.37 5.31 23.88
C SER A 66 11.16 5.00 24.75
N ARG A 67 10.87 5.86 25.73
CA ARG A 67 9.65 5.77 26.56
C ARG A 67 8.48 6.56 25.98
N GLY A 68 8.69 7.29 24.87
CA GLY A 68 7.67 8.13 24.22
C GLY A 68 7.39 7.70 22.79
N ASP A 69 6.45 8.38 22.15
CA ASP A 69 5.97 8.10 20.79
C ASP A 69 7.00 8.42 19.69
N LEU A 70 8.00 9.26 20.00
CA LEU A 70 9.05 9.63 19.08
C LEU A 70 10.39 9.01 19.50
N GLY A 71 10.85 8.03 18.70
CA GLY A 71 12.12 7.34 18.90
C GLY A 71 13.29 8.00 18.20
N TYR A 72 14.48 7.41 18.36
CA TYR A 72 15.71 7.79 17.64
C TYR A 72 16.33 6.55 17.03
N LEU A 73 16.77 6.66 15.77
CA LEU A 73 17.54 5.60 15.13
C LEU A 73 19.03 5.78 15.44
N ARG A 74 19.69 4.67 15.78
CA ARG A 74 21.16 4.58 15.89
C ARG A 74 21.78 4.21 14.57
N GLU A 75 21.11 3.30 13.83
CA GLU A 75 21.54 2.80 12.54
C GLU A 75 20.33 2.58 11.63
N ALA A 76 20.54 2.80 10.33
CA ALA A 76 19.63 2.44 9.28
C ALA A 76 20.42 2.08 8.03
N GLY A 77 20.02 1.01 7.36
CA GLY A 77 20.58 0.54 6.10
C GLY A 77 19.48 -0.02 5.21
N ILE A 78 19.77 -0.15 3.92
CA ILE A 78 18.85 -0.82 2.97
C ILE A 78 18.86 -2.33 3.31
N GLU A 79 17.67 -2.88 3.53
CA GLU A 79 17.47 -4.33 3.72
C GLU A 79 17.34 -5.01 2.35
N TYR A 80 16.48 -4.47 1.47
CA TYR A 80 16.31 -4.94 0.10
C TYR A 80 16.51 -3.77 -0.86
N ALA A 81 17.49 -3.89 -1.76
CA ALA A 81 17.78 -2.87 -2.76
C ALA A 81 16.98 -3.14 -4.04
N TYR A 82 15.92 -2.37 -4.24
CA TYR A 82 15.11 -2.47 -5.47
C TYR A 82 15.98 -2.33 -6.73
N GLN A 83 15.73 -3.20 -7.71
CA GLN A 83 16.48 -3.23 -8.97
C GLN A 83 15.75 -2.48 -10.09
N ASP A 84 14.44 -2.70 -10.22
CA ASP A 84 13.64 -2.13 -11.31
C ASP A 84 12.78 -0.95 -10.87
N ILE A 85 12.17 -0.99 -9.69
CA ILE A 85 11.31 0.09 -9.18
C ILE A 85 11.93 1.48 -9.36
N PRO A 86 13.21 1.76 -9.01
CA PRO A 86 13.79 3.10 -9.13
C PRO A 86 13.87 3.62 -10.57
N ASN A 87 13.90 2.73 -11.55
CA ASN A 87 14.10 3.07 -12.96
C ASN A 87 12.82 2.95 -13.78
N ASN A 88 11.74 2.42 -13.21
CA ASN A 88 10.48 2.15 -13.88
C ASN A 88 9.39 3.12 -13.41
N ILE A 89 8.98 4.03 -14.29
CA ILE A 89 8.00 5.08 -13.95
C ILE A 89 6.66 4.50 -13.54
N ASN A 90 6.25 3.37 -14.12
CA ASN A 90 4.98 2.72 -13.82
C ASN A 90 5.02 2.08 -12.42
N LYS A 91 6.10 1.37 -12.07
CA LYS A 91 6.30 0.82 -10.73
C LYS A 91 6.43 1.92 -9.69
N ASN A 92 7.10 3.05 -10.00
CA ASN A 92 7.15 4.21 -9.12
C ASN A 92 5.75 4.78 -8.82
N ALA A 93 4.89 4.90 -9.83
CA ALA A 93 3.50 5.34 -9.63
C ALA A 93 2.72 4.39 -8.71
N ILE A 94 2.92 3.08 -8.86
CA ILE A 94 2.33 2.06 -8.00
C ILE A 94 2.84 2.21 -6.56
N ILE A 95 4.14 2.41 -6.36
CA ILE A 95 4.75 2.66 -5.04
C ILE A 95 4.14 3.88 -4.35
N LEU A 96 3.92 4.98 -5.07
CA LEU A 96 3.29 6.18 -4.51
C LEU A 96 1.84 5.90 -4.08
N PHE A 97 1.09 5.17 -4.88
CA PHE A 97 -0.27 4.77 -4.54
C PHE A 97 -0.31 3.87 -3.30
N ILE A 98 0.50 2.82 -3.28
CA ILE A 98 0.57 1.89 -2.14
C ILE A 98 1.02 2.63 -0.87
N CYS A 99 2.02 3.50 -0.96
CA CYS A 99 2.51 4.26 0.17
C CYS A 99 1.42 5.17 0.77
N GLU A 100 0.63 5.84 -0.08
CA GLU A 100 -0.47 6.67 0.37
C GLU A 100 -1.60 5.82 0.97
N LEU A 101 -1.95 4.69 0.34
CA LEU A 101 -2.95 3.75 0.84
C LEU A 101 -2.56 3.24 2.24
N LEU A 102 -1.36 2.71 2.41
CA LEU A 102 -0.85 2.22 3.70
C LEU A 102 -0.78 3.32 4.76
N SER A 103 -0.36 4.53 4.38
CA SER A 103 -0.27 5.66 5.32
C SER A 103 -1.63 6.10 5.86
N LYS A 104 -2.72 5.84 5.13
CA LYS A 104 -4.10 6.19 5.49
C LYS A 104 -4.83 5.05 6.20
N THR A 105 -4.42 3.81 5.98
CA THR A 105 -5.08 2.63 6.55
C THR A 105 -4.40 2.11 7.81
N ILE A 106 -3.06 2.15 7.87
CA ILE A 106 -2.32 1.65 9.03
C ILE A 106 -2.17 2.78 10.05
N GLN A 107 -3.00 2.74 11.09
CA GLN A 107 -3.01 3.74 12.18
C GLN A 107 -2.57 3.13 13.51
N GLU A 108 -2.69 1.81 13.65
CA GLU A 108 -2.39 1.11 14.89
C GLU A 108 -0.89 0.95 15.11
N THR A 109 -0.50 1.05 16.38
CA THR A 109 0.90 0.91 16.82
C THR A 109 1.23 -0.51 17.24
N GLU A 110 0.25 -1.42 17.22
CA GLU A 110 0.44 -2.81 17.56
C GLU A 110 1.21 -3.56 16.47
N THR A 111 1.88 -4.62 16.89
CA THR A 111 2.68 -5.45 15.98
C THR A 111 1.76 -6.40 15.21
N ASP A 112 1.85 -6.38 13.91
CA ASP A 112 1.20 -7.32 13.02
C ASP A 112 2.26 -7.90 12.04
N LEU A 113 2.73 -9.11 12.37
CA LEU A 113 3.77 -9.79 11.59
C LEU A 113 3.26 -10.26 10.23
N GLU A 114 1.99 -10.63 10.14
CA GLU A 114 1.38 -11.10 8.90
C GLU A 114 1.20 -9.95 7.91
N LEU A 115 0.67 -8.83 8.39
CA LEU A 115 0.54 -7.61 7.58
C LEU A 115 1.91 -7.10 7.11
N PHE A 116 2.92 -7.06 8.01
CA PHE A 116 4.27 -6.67 7.64
C PHE A 116 4.85 -7.59 6.57
N GLY A 117 4.75 -8.91 6.78
CA GLY A 117 5.22 -9.93 5.85
C GLY A 117 4.57 -9.82 4.48
N PHE A 118 3.25 -9.62 4.45
CA PHE A 118 2.51 -9.40 3.21
C PHE A 118 3.03 -8.17 2.44
N ILE A 119 3.13 -7.01 3.11
CA ILE A 119 3.58 -5.77 2.45
C ILE A 119 5.01 -5.95 1.91
N HIS A 120 5.90 -6.50 2.74
CA HIS A 120 7.29 -6.74 2.35
C HIS A 120 7.37 -7.64 1.09
N GLN A 121 6.66 -8.77 1.10
CA GLN A 121 6.63 -9.72 -0.02
C GLN A 121 6.00 -9.10 -1.28
N ALA A 122 4.92 -8.32 -1.13
CA ALA A 122 4.28 -7.66 -2.27
C ALA A 122 5.19 -6.62 -2.94
N LEU A 123 6.00 -5.88 -2.15
CA LEU A 123 6.94 -4.89 -2.67
C LEU A 123 8.13 -5.55 -3.40
N THR A 124 8.69 -6.62 -2.84
CA THR A 124 9.76 -7.38 -3.51
C THR A 124 9.25 -8.06 -4.77
N TYR A 125 8.04 -8.63 -4.72
CA TYR A 125 7.40 -9.23 -5.89
C TYR A 125 7.16 -8.20 -7.01
N LEU A 126 6.66 -6.98 -6.68
CA LEU A 126 6.51 -5.90 -7.67
C LEU A 126 7.85 -5.53 -8.32
N ASP A 127 8.94 -5.49 -7.54
CA ASP A 127 10.26 -5.17 -8.09
C ASP A 127 10.73 -6.22 -9.10
N GLU A 128 10.48 -7.49 -8.81
CA GLU A 128 10.90 -8.64 -9.62
C GLU A 128 9.96 -8.92 -10.82
N MET A 129 8.72 -8.39 -10.80
CA MET A 129 7.75 -8.62 -11.87
C MET A 129 8.25 -8.09 -13.21
N ASP A 130 8.23 -8.95 -14.22
CA ASP A 130 8.36 -8.59 -15.64
C ASP A 130 6.97 -8.62 -16.31
N GLY A 131 6.69 -7.64 -17.17
CA GLY A 131 5.45 -7.63 -17.97
C GLY A 131 4.32 -6.78 -17.39
N ASN A 132 3.09 -7.31 -17.37
CA ASN A 132 1.90 -6.51 -17.06
C ASN A 132 1.70 -6.30 -15.57
N ILE A 133 2.06 -5.09 -15.08
CA ILE A 133 1.88 -4.66 -13.68
C ILE A 133 0.60 -3.84 -13.46
N ALA A 134 -0.20 -3.61 -14.50
CA ALA A 134 -1.33 -2.67 -14.45
C ALA A 134 -2.44 -3.07 -13.47
N ASP A 135 -2.62 -4.37 -13.21
CA ASP A 135 -3.61 -4.88 -12.26
C ASP A 135 -3.06 -4.97 -10.82
N PHE A 136 -1.75 -4.79 -10.62
CA PHE A 136 -1.09 -4.93 -9.32
C PHE A 136 -1.68 -4.00 -8.23
N PRO A 137 -1.95 -2.69 -8.48
CA PRO A 137 -2.52 -1.81 -7.47
C PRO A 137 -3.89 -2.30 -6.96
N LEU A 138 -4.72 -2.83 -7.86
CA LEU A 138 -6.04 -3.37 -7.53
C LEU A 138 -5.92 -4.65 -6.70
N LYS A 139 -5.08 -5.59 -7.14
CA LYS A 139 -4.80 -6.83 -6.40
C LYS A 139 -4.22 -6.53 -5.02
N PHE A 140 -3.27 -5.58 -4.92
CA PHE A 140 -2.69 -5.17 -3.64
C PHE A 140 -3.75 -4.60 -2.69
N ALA A 141 -4.58 -3.67 -3.17
CA ALA A 141 -5.62 -3.08 -2.34
C ALA A 141 -6.65 -4.13 -1.89
N MET A 142 -7.03 -5.05 -2.77
CA MET A 142 -7.96 -6.14 -2.42
C MET A 142 -7.37 -7.06 -1.36
N GLU A 143 -6.12 -7.47 -1.52
CA GLU A 143 -5.44 -8.33 -0.55
C GLU A 143 -5.22 -7.62 0.80
N LEU A 144 -4.83 -6.32 0.76
CA LEU A 144 -4.66 -5.52 1.97
C LEU A 144 -5.95 -5.46 2.81
N SER A 145 -7.14 -5.39 2.18
CA SER A 145 -8.41 -5.38 2.90
C SER A 145 -8.64 -6.63 3.76
N ARG A 146 -8.06 -7.78 3.38
CA ARG A 146 -8.10 -9.03 4.16
C ARG A 146 -7.29 -8.90 5.44
N TYR A 147 -6.06 -8.39 5.35
CA TYR A 147 -5.20 -8.15 6.53
C TYR A 147 -5.78 -7.09 7.46
N LEU A 148 -6.53 -6.12 6.93
CA LEU A 148 -7.21 -5.09 7.72
C LEU A 148 -8.59 -5.52 8.25
N GLY A 149 -9.05 -6.74 7.95
CA GLY A 149 -10.25 -7.34 8.53
C GLY A 149 -11.59 -6.93 7.89
N PHE A 150 -11.57 -6.30 6.71
CA PHE A 150 -12.79 -5.92 5.99
C PHE A 150 -12.84 -6.44 4.54
N SER A 151 -12.32 -7.64 4.29
CA SER A 151 -12.36 -8.23 2.95
C SER A 151 -13.79 -8.39 2.43
N PRO A 152 -14.03 -8.18 1.12
CA PRO A 152 -15.32 -8.44 0.50
C PRO A 152 -15.76 -9.90 0.69
N ASN A 153 -17.04 -10.10 1.02
CA ASN A 153 -17.63 -11.43 1.05
C ASN A 153 -18.06 -11.82 -0.37
N ILE A 154 -17.25 -12.64 -1.02
CA ILE A 154 -17.52 -13.11 -2.39
C ILE A 154 -18.36 -14.38 -2.45
N SER A 155 -18.69 -14.97 -1.29
CA SER A 155 -19.52 -16.19 -1.22
C SER A 155 -20.93 -15.90 -1.64
N GLY A 156 -21.54 -16.20 -2.57
CA GLY A 156 -22.93 -15.86 -2.96
C GLY A 156 -23.02 -15.03 -4.22
N TYR A 157 -21.88 -14.78 -4.88
CA TYR A 157 -21.89 -14.18 -6.20
C TYR A 157 -22.70 -15.05 -7.19
N GLN A 158 -23.57 -14.40 -7.95
CA GLN A 158 -24.23 -14.99 -9.12
C GLN A 158 -24.21 -13.99 -10.28
N PRO A 159 -24.13 -14.44 -11.54
CA PRO A 159 -24.24 -13.56 -12.69
C PRO A 159 -25.50 -12.68 -12.63
N GLY A 160 -25.32 -11.38 -12.80
CA GLY A 160 -26.40 -10.41 -12.71
C GLY A 160 -26.60 -9.76 -11.34
N PHE A 161 -25.90 -10.22 -10.30
CA PHE A 161 -25.91 -9.57 -8.98
C PHE A 161 -25.10 -8.27 -9.01
N ILE A 162 -25.48 -7.34 -8.16
CA ILE A 162 -24.72 -6.14 -7.80
C ILE A 162 -23.83 -6.44 -6.60
N PHE A 163 -22.80 -5.60 -6.36
CA PHE A 163 -22.03 -5.65 -5.13
C PHE A 163 -22.34 -4.43 -4.26
N ASP A 164 -22.86 -4.67 -3.08
CA ASP A 164 -23.13 -3.67 -2.05
C ASP A 164 -21.81 -3.31 -1.36
N LEU A 165 -21.32 -2.08 -1.59
CA LEU A 165 -20.04 -1.61 -1.04
C LEU A 165 -20.11 -1.32 0.47
N GLU A 166 -21.30 -1.06 1.02
CA GLU A 166 -21.47 -0.76 2.43
C GLU A 166 -21.49 -2.04 3.27
N GLU A 167 -22.22 -3.07 2.80
CA GLU A 167 -22.29 -4.36 3.47
C GLU A 167 -21.19 -5.34 3.05
N GLY A 168 -20.45 -5.03 1.99
CA GLY A 168 -19.36 -5.86 1.47
C GLY A 168 -19.79 -7.21 0.91
N CYS A 169 -20.97 -7.32 0.31
CA CYS A 169 -21.52 -8.57 -0.20
C CYS A 169 -22.33 -8.42 -1.50
N PHE A 170 -22.53 -9.53 -2.22
CA PHE A 170 -23.36 -9.54 -3.43
C PHE A 170 -24.86 -9.61 -3.09
N ARG A 171 -25.66 -8.87 -3.88
CA ARG A 171 -27.13 -8.82 -3.76
C ARG A 171 -27.79 -8.92 -5.13
N HIS A 172 -29.03 -9.40 -5.13
CA HIS A 172 -29.83 -9.58 -6.35
C HIS A 172 -30.17 -8.23 -7.02
N ASP A 173 -30.49 -7.20 -6.24
CA ASP A 173 -30.85 -5.87 -6.74
C ASP A 173 -30.35 -4.76 -5.82
N ALA A 174 -30.33 -3.53 -6.33
CA ALA A 174 -29.86 -2.37 -5.59
C ALA A 174 -30.88 -1.84 -4.58
N GLY A 175 -32.18 -2.06 -4.79
CA GLY A 175 -33.21 -1.53 -3.89
C GLY A 175 -33.00 -0.06 -3.53
N SER A 176 -32.76 0.21 -2.23
CA SER A 176 -32.41 1.52 -1.69
C SER A 176 -30.90 1.73 -1.42
N ILE A 177 -30.04 0.83 -1.91
CA ILE A 177 -28.58 0.91 -1.68
C ILE A 177 -28.00 2.09 -2.46
N ILE A 178 -27.20 2.92 -1.78
CA ILE A 178 -26.59 4.11 -2.37
C ILE A 178 -25.21 3.79 -2.98
N TYR A 179 -24.41 2.97 -2.28
CA TYR A 179 -23.06 2.62 -2.67
C TYR A 179 -22.99 1.19 -3.17
N PHE A 180 -23.09 1.01 -4.48
CA PHE A 180 -23.02 -0.32 -5.10
C PHE A 180 -22.24 -0.30 -6.41
N ILE A 181 -21.75 -1.47 -6.80
CA ILE A 181 -21.21 -1.76 -8.12
C ILE A 181 -22.32 -2.41 -8.93
N ASP A 182 -22.58 -1.91 -10.14
CA ASP A 182 -23.59 -2.47 -11.05
C ASP A 182 -23.27 -3.93 -11.43
N ASN A 183 -24.25 -4.62 -11.97
CA ASN A 183 -24.14 -6.04 -12.28
C ASN A 183 -23.04 -6.38 -13.31
N GLN A 184 -22.73 -5.49 -14.24
CA GLN A 184 -21.68 -5.70 -15.23
C GLN A 184 -20.29 -5.61 -14.57
N SER A 185 -20.08 -4.59 -13.76
CA SER A 185 -18.83 -4.34 -13.06
C SER A 185 -18.63 -5.27 -11.85
N SER A 186 -19.71 -5.80 -11.28
CA SER A 186 -19.67 -6.79 -10.19
C SER A 186 -19.00 -8.09 -10.60
N ALA A 187 -19.15 -8.51 -11.86
CA ALA A 187 -18.42 -9.68 -12.38
C ALA A 187 -16.90 -9.46 -12.40
N LEU A 188 -16.47 -8.24 -12.76
CA LEU A 188 -15.06 -7.85 -12.75
C LEU A 188 -14.52 -7.74 -11.32
N TYR A 189 -15.32 -7.18 -10.42
CA TYR A 189 -14.98 -7.07 -9.00
C TYR A 189 -14.84 -8.44 -8.33
N TYR A 190 -15.77 -9.38 -8.63
CA TYR A 190 -15.67 -10.77 -8.19
C TYR A 190 -14.36 -11.41 -8.66
N LYS A 191 -14.06 -11.30 -9.97
CA LYS A 191 -12.81 -11.82 -10.55
C LYS A 191 -11.56 -11.25 -9.88
N LEU A 192 -11.58 -9.94 -9.57
CA LEU A 192 -10.49 -9.29 -8.84
C LEU A 192 -10.37 -9.83 -7.42
N ALA A 193 -11.48 -9.96 -6.69
CA ALA A 193 -11.51 -10.39 -5.30
C ALA A 193 -11.15 -11.88 -5.11
N GLU A 194 -11.37 -12.72 -6.13
CA GLU A 194 -11.00 -14.13 -6.14
C GLU A 194 -9.50 -14.34 -6.41
N THR A 195 -8.83 -13.38 -7.05
CA THR A 195 -7.43 -13.52 -7.49
C THR A 195 -6.47 -13.13 -6.38
N ASN A 196 -5.48 -13.97 -6.09
CA ASN A 196 -4.39 -13.63 -5.19
C ASN A 196 -3.37 -12.72 -5.89
N ILE A 197 -2.73 -11.79 -5.15
CA ILE A 197 -1.74 -10.86 -5.71
C ILE A 197 -0.51 -11.57 -6.28
N PHE A 198 -0.14 -12.72 -5.72
CA PHE A 198 1.02 -13.51 -6.13
C PHE A 198 0.72 -14.52 -7.24
N ASP A 199 -0.56 -14.62 -7.65
CA ASP A 199 -0.93 -15.45 -8.80
C ASP A 199 -0.51 -14.77 -10.10
N ASP A 200 0.17 -15.50 -10.97
CA ASP A 200 0.51 -15.06 -12.34
C ASP A 200 -0.73 -15.13 -13.25
N VAL A 201 -1.83 -14.56 -12.78
CA VAL A 201 -3.10 -14.47 -13.50
C VAL A 201 -3.25 -13.08 -14.09
N CYS A 202 -3.26 -13.00 -15.42
CA CYS A 202 -3.62 -11.77 -16.12
C CYS A 202 -5.15 -11.61 -16.12
N LEU A 203 -5.64 -10.54 -15.48
CA LEU A 203 -7.08 -10.26 -15.40
C LEU A 203 -7.64 -9.73 -16.72
N ASN A 204 -6.77 -9.24 -17.62
CA ASN A 204 -7.12 -8.69 -18.94
C ASN A 204 -8.16 -7.56 -18.88
N PHE A 205 -8.16 -6.78 -17.79
CA PHE A 205 -9.02 -5.61 -17.69
C PHE A 205 -8.60 -4.53 -18.69
N THR A 206 -9.57 -3.86 -19.28
CA THR A 206 -9.35 -2.63 -20.03
C THR A 206 -9.00 -1.47 -19.08
N ASN A 207 -8.44 -0.39 -19.60
CA ASN A 207 -8.15 0.79 -18.79
C ASN A 207 -9.41 1.42 -18.18
N ALA A 208 -10.55 1.34 -18.87
CA ALA A 208 -11.83 1.82 -18.37
C ALA A 208 -12.30 0.98 -17.16
N GLU A 209 -12.22 -0.35 -17.27
CA GLU A 209 -12.56 -1.29 -16.21
C GLU A 209 -11.65 -1.12 -14.99
N ARG A 210 -10.32 -0.95 -15.20
CA ARG A 210 -9.38 -0.67 -14.09
C ARG A 210 -9.74 0.60 -13.33
N ARG A 211 -10.09 1.68 -14.04
CA ARG A 211 -10.49 2.94 -13.39
C ARG A 211 -11.76 2.75 -12.56
N GLN A 212 -12.75 2.11 -13.13
CA GLN A 212 -14.02 1.85 -12.46
C GLN A 212 -13.81 0.97 -11.21
N LEU A 213 -13.02 -0.10 -11.33
CA LEU A 213 -12.65 -0.95 -10.20
C LEU A 213 -11.86 -0.18 -9.13
N LEU A 214 -10.93 0.68 -9.53
CA LEU A 214 -10.15 1.49 -8.60
C LEU A 214 -11.04 2.45 -7.81
N GLU A 215 -11.99 3.09 -8.46
CA GLU A 215 -12.98 3.97 -7.81
C GLU A 215 -13.87 3.19 -6.83
N ALA A 216 -14.30 1.99 -7.23
CA ALA A 216 -15.07 1.10 -6.36
C ALA A 216 -14.26 0.65 -5.13
N VAL A 217 -13.02 0.22 -5.32
CA VAL A 217 -12.12 -0.20 -4.23
C VAL A 217 -11.85 0.98 -3.27
N ILE A 218 -11.57 2.18 -3.78
CA ILE A 218 -11.36 3.36 -2.92
C ILE A 218 -12.62 3.73 -2.17
N THR A 219 -13.79 3.64 -2.80
CA THR A 219 -15.08 3.87 -2.12
C THR A 219 -15.30 2.83 -1.02
N TYR A 220 -14.97 1.57 -1.28
CA TYR A 220 -15.02 0.49 -0.29
C TYR A 220 -14.14 0.80 0.93
N TYR A 221 -12.90 1.25 0.70
CA TYR A 221 -12.02 1.68 1.79
C TYR A 221 -12.58 2.87 2.59
N LYS A 222 -13.22 3.84 1.93
CA LYS A 222 -13.85 4.98 2.61
C LYS A 222 -15.00 4.57 3.54
N LEU A 223 -15.72 3.53 3.18
CA LEU A 223 -16.85 3.02 3.96
C LEU A 223 -16.38 2.18 5.15
N HIS A 224 -15.25 1.47 5.02
CA HIS A 224 -14.80 0.50 6.01
C HIS A 224 -13.64 0.97 6.91
N VAL A 225 -12.89 2.00 6.51
CA VAL A 225 -11.75 2.51 7.29
C VAL A 225 -12.06 3.88 7.85
N SER A 226 -12.14 3.98 9.18
CA SER A 226 -12.42 5.25 9.85
C SER A 226 -11.37 6.31 9.52
N GLY A 227 -11.82 7.52 9.14
CA GLY A 227 -10.93 8.63 8.80
C GLY A 227 -10.19 8.51 7.47
N PHE A 228 -10.52 7.52 6.64
CA PHE A 228 -9.94 7.39 5.32
C PHE A 228 -10.41 8.51 4.39
N ASN A 229 -9.44 9.25 3.85
CA ASN A 229 -9.68 10.36 2.93
C ASN A 229 -9.29 10.00 1.50
N ASP A 230 -9.60 10.90 0.54
CA ASP A 230 -9.23 10.72 -0.86
C ASP A 230 -7.74 10.42 -1.04
N ILE A 231 -7.43 9.52 -1.98
CA ILE A 231 -6.07 9.18 -2.39
C ILE A 231 -5.68 10.07 -3.58
N ASN A 232 -4.68 10.93 -3.40
CA ASN A 232 -4.23 11.86 -4.43
C ASN A 232 -3.43 11.17 -5.54
N SER A 233 -2.67 10.14 -5.19
CA SER A 233 -1.83 9.36 -6.13
C SER A 233 -2.63 8.56 -7.16
N THR A 234 -3.95 8.41 -7.00
CA THR A 234 -4.80 7.76 -8.01
C THR A 234 -4.76 8.45 -9.37
N GLU A 235 -4.66 9.77 -9.42
CA GLU A 235 -4.57 10.51 -10.68
C GLU A 235 -3.25 10.25 -11.41
N ILE A 236 -2.14 10.15 -10.66
CA ILE A 236 -0.82 9.78 -11.20
C ILE A 236 -0.90 8.35 -11.73
N LEU A 237 -1.44 7.43 -10.94
CA LEU A 237 -1.59 6.02 -11.31
C LEU A 237 -2.44 5.87 -12.58
N LYS A 238 -3.59 6.54 -12.67
CA LYS A 238 -4.45 6.54 -13.86
C LYS A 238 -3.72 7.02 -15.11
N THR A 239 -2.91 8.06 -14.99
CA THR A 239 -2.19 8.66 -16.12
C THR A 239 -1.07 7.75 -16.61
N VAL A 240 -0.28 7.20 -15.70
CA VAL A 240 0.90 6.42 -16.03
C VAL A 240 0.53 5.05 -16.61
N LEU A 241 -0.43 4.34 -16.01
CA LEU A 241 -0.87 3.03 -16.48
C LEU A 241 -1.65 3.06 -17.82
N GLN A 242 -2.10 4.24 -18.27
CA GLN A 242 -2.70 4.40 -19.60
C GLN A 242 -1.67 4.36 -20.74
N SER A 243 -0.46 4.83 -20.47
CA SER A 243 0.58 4.98 -21.51
C SER A 243 1.18 3.64 -22.00
N GLU A 244 0.95 2.53 -21.32
CA GLU A 244 1.45 1.20 -21.75
C GLU A 244 0.76 0.65 -22.99
N ASN A 245 -0.49 1.01 -23.27
CA ASN A 245 -1.23 0.51 -24.43
C ASN A 245 -0.90 1.23 -25.76
N VAL A 246 -0.06 2.25 -25.77
CA VAL A 246 0.31 3.01 -26.97
C VAL A 246 1.59 2.45 -27.64
N ARG A 247 2.28 1.50 -27.01
CA ARG A 247 3.56 0.94 -27.48
C ARG A 247 3.52 -0.52 -27.94
N ARG A 248 2.34 -1.02 -28.30
CA ARG A 248 2.20 -2.33 -28.97
C ARG A 248 1.78 -2.19 -30.41
#